data_8922281763e44d54a2d8b4754077fe9b
#
_entry.id   8922281763e44d54a2d8b4754077fe9b
#
_cell.length_a   1.000
_cell.length_b   1.000
_cell.length_c   1.000
_cell.angle_alpha   90.00
_cell.angle_beta   90.00
_cell.angle_gamma   90.00
#
_symmetry.space_group_name_H-M   'P 1'
#
loop_
_entity.id
_entity.type
_entity.pdbx_description
1 polymer ?
#
loop_
_entity_poly.entity_id
_entity_poly.type
_entity_poly.pdbx_seq_one_letter_code
_entity_poly.pdbx_strand_id
1 'polypeptide(L)'
;MGEQTAKAPGLNRAKTYQLVLFPLNNGATNVYYVLVLSYIATFGSKVLALSMIFASVMVTGMRLFDAITDPIIGALMDRTNGKFGKFRPFMVIGNLIMAASILVLYCLTPLIPASSMFLRYAAFVALYAVWVIGYTFQTSCTRSGQTVLTNDPKQRPLFTIFNTVGSLLGMGAMQFFAPILAKNYEGGYASAGFFRTLAPVGIVISILLTILAIIGIWEKDQPKYFGIGGEGSEKVKLHEYVQIIKNNNPMQRLMVAGAGCKLALSIATNTTVLCMLYGCMMGNYDGLYLPMMVLGYVFSVPFFLLTVRTSQKEGQKASLMKYVSVAFICYIGVLVLLMLWGRSDAFTLSIMGNNGLSINLYTILFIAFFGIGYGAYYATADMPIPMVADCSDYETYRSGNYIPGIMGTLFSLVDKLVSSLSATVVGIAVSFIGLESLPTQYDLYTPGMNWVVIVLFCIIPMVAWAATLIAMKGYTLTGEKMKEIQAVNACRRDAVANGMKLEEAMTKWQSMDQLPAEYRS
;
A
#
# COMPACT_ATOMS: atom_id res chain seq x y z
N MET A 1 -20.66 -25.52 21.68
CA MET A 1 -19.73 -26.64 21.58
C MET A 1 -18.83 -26.35 20.36
N GLY A 2 -17.61 -25.82 20.59
CA GLY A 2 -16.67 -25.51 19.53
C GLY A 2 -15.91 -26.76 19.16
N GLU A 3 -15.99 -27.16 17.91
CA GLU A 3 -15.10 -28.16 17.32
C GLU A 3 -13.65 -27.69 17.48
N GLN A 4 -12.92 -28.35 18.37
CA GLN A 4 -11.47 -28.35 18.37
C GLN A 4 -11.01 -29.14 17.13
N THR A 5 -10.98 -28.49 15.97
CA THR A 5 -10.24 -29.01 14.82
C THR A 5 -8.80 -29.23 15.27
N ALA A 6 -8.33 -30.47 15.20
CA ALA A 6 -6.96 -30.86 15.50
C ALA A 6 -6.01 -29.88 14.78
N LYS A 7 -5.15 -29.18 15.53
CA LYS A 7 -4.20 -28.24 14.96
C LYS A 7 -3.20 -29.04 14.14
N ALA A 8 -3.16 -28.80 12.84
CA ALA A 8 -2.05 -29.28 12.00
C ALA A 8 -0.73 -28.80 12.63
N PRO A 9 0.26 -29.68 12.80
CA PRO A 9 1.56 -29.30 13.36
C PRO A 9 2.15 -28.14 12.58
N GLY A 10 2.64 -27.12 13.28
CA GLY A 10 3.27 -25.94 12.69
C GLY A 10 2.33 -24.82 12.23
N LEU A 11 0.99 -24.99 12.32
CA LEU A 11 0.05 -23.94 11.95
C LEU A 11 -0.05 -22.86 13.04
N ASN A 12 0.44 -21.66 12.75
CA ASN A 12 0.31 -20.47 13.60
C ASN A 12 -0.93 -19.67 13.19
N ARG A 13 -1.98 -19.72 14.00
CA ARG A 13 -3.20 -18.94 13.81
C ARG A 13 -3.23 -17.72 14.71
N ALA A 14 -3.63 -16.58 14.15
CA ALA A 14 -3.92 -15.39 14.90
C ALA A 14 -5.33 -15.48 15.52
N LYS A 15 -5.51 -14.90 16.70
CA LYS A 15 -6.84 -14.64 17.27
C LYS A 15 -7.52 -13.52 16.49
N THR A 16 -8.84 -13.47 16.47
CA THR A 16 -9.60 -12.46 15.70
C THR A 16 -9.19 -11.03 16.06
N TYR A 17 -9.02 -10.73 17.35
CA TYR A 17 -8.59 -9.38 17.77
C TYR A 17 -7.20 -9.00 17.24
N GLN A 18 -6.30 -9.96 17.07
CA GLN A 18 -4.95 -9.73 16.53
C GLN A 18 -5.01 -9.35 15.03
N LEU A 19 -5.88 -10.04 14.29
CA LEU A 19 -6.12 -9.72 12.87
C LEU A 19 -6.76 -8.35 12.66
N VAL A 20 -7.57 -7.88 13.63
CA VAL A 20 -8.24 -6.57 13.56
C VAL A 20 -7.33 -5.46 14.04
N LEU A 21 -6.66 -5.65 15.20
CA LEU A 21 -5.92 -4.58 15.86
C LEU A 21 -4.55 -4.30 15.21
N PHE A 22 -3.81 -5.33 14.79
CA PHE A 22 -2.48 -5.11 14.23
C PHE A 22 -2.52 -4.25 12.94
N PRO A 23 -3.46 -4.42 12.00
CA PRO A 23 -3.59 -3.55 10.83
C PRO A 23 -3.87 -2.07 11.14
N LEU A 24 -4.28 -1.71 12.35
CA LEU A 24 -4.41 -0.30 12.77
C LEU A 24 -3.06 0.43 12.76
N ASN A 25 -1.92 -0.30 12.73
CA ASN A 25 -0.62 0.29 12.47
C ASN A 25 -0.58 1.01 11.10
N ASN A 26 -1.23 0.44 10.09
CA ASN A 26 -1.40 1.11 8.80
C ASN A 26 -2.29 2.35 8.92
N GLY A 27 -3.35 2.28 9.74
CA GLY A 27 -4.16 3.45 10.07
C GLY A 27 -3.35 4.58 10.70
N ALA A 28 -2.52 4.26 11.68
CA ALA A 28 -1.64 5.21 12.35
C ALA A 28 -0.67 5.91 11.38
N THR A 29 -0.07 5.16 10.46
CA THR A 29 0.81 5.76 9.44
C THR A 29 0.06 6.59 8.42
N ASN A 30 -1.18 6.23 8.08
CA ASN A 30 -2.01 6.98 7.15
C ASN A 30 -2.55 8.30 7.73
N VAL A 31 -2.71 8.40 9.05
CA VAL A 31 -2.93 9.70 9.71
C VAL A 31 -1.78 10.66 9.40
N TYR A 32 -0.53 10.22 9.59
CA TYR A 32 0.65 11.03 9.29
C TYR A 32 0.85 11.25 7.79
N TYR A 33 0.46 10.28 6.96
CA TYR A 33 0.49 10.42 5.50
C TYR A 33 -0.35 11.63 5.06
N VAL A 34 -1.57 11.75 5.55
CA VAL A 34 -2.43 12.91 5.23
C VAL A 34 -1.86 14.20 5.82
N LEU A 35 -1.43 14.19 7.09
CA LEU A 35 -0.84 15.35 7.74
C LEU A 35 0.34 15.94 6.96
N VAL A 36 1.20 15.10 6.44
CA VAL A 36 2.41 15.54 5.75
C VAL A 36 2.17 15.63 4.25
N LEU A 37 1.89 14.54 3.56
CA LEU A 37 1.90 14.53 2.10
C LEU A 37 0.79 15.38 1.46
N SER A 38 -0.35 15.56 2.15
CA SER A 38 -1.41 16.43 1.63
C SER A 38 -1.17 17.91 1.91
N TYR A 39 -0.43 18.25 2.96
CA TYR A 39 -0.37 19.64 3.42
C TYR A 39 1.04 20.26 3.48
N ILE A 40 2.13 19.46 3.40
CA ILE A 40 3.49 19.97 3.61
C ILE A 40 3.91 20.99 2.56
N ALA A 41 3.51 20.82 1.31
CA ALA A 41 3.81 21.79 0.25
C ALA A 41 3.10 23.13 0.50
N THR A 42 1.82 23.07 0.92
CA THR A 42 1.03 24.24 1.30
C THR A 42 1.63 24.93 2.54
N PHE A 43 2.00 24.16 3.56
CA PHE A 43 2.66 24.69 4.76
C PHE A 43 3.98 25.37 4.41
N GLY A 44 4.84 24.70 3.63
CA GLY A 44 6.13 25.27 3.20
C GLY A 44 5.95 26.59 2.45
N SER A 45 5.04 26.63 1.48
CA SER A 45 4.85 27.82 0.64
C SER A 45 4.05 28.94 1.34
N LYS A 46 2.96 28.62 2.02
CA LYS A 46 2.05 29.64 2.58
C LYS A 46 2.41 30.06 4.00
N VAL A 47 2.93 29.15 4.85
CA VAL A 47 3.25 29.45 6.25
C VAL A 47 4.73 29.83 6.44
N LEU A 48 5.64 29.06 5.83
CA LEU A 48 7.07 29.34 5.93
C LEU A 48 7.58 30.31 4.87
N ALA A 49 6.75 30.69 3.89
CA ALA A 49 7.11 31.53 2.74
C ALA A 49 8.27 30.97 1.90
N LEU A 50 8.41 29.62 1.83
CA LEU A 50 9.37 28.96 0.98
C LEU A 50 8.88 29.01 -0.49
N SER A 51 9.81 28.88 -1.45
CA SER A 51 9.43 28.75 -2.85
C SER A 51 8.47 27.56 -3.05
N MET A 52 7.36 27.79 -3.74
CA MET A 52 6.36 26.75 -4.05
C MET A 52 6.99 25.59 -4.85
N ILE A 53 7.85 25.92 -5.80
CA ILE A 53 8.60 24.94 -6.59
C ILE A 53 9.47 24.08 -5.67
N PHE A 54 10.22 24.72 -4.77
CA PHE A 54 11.04 23.99 -3.81
C PHE A 54 10.21 23.06 -2.92
N ALA A 55 9.12 23.55 -2.33
CA ALA A 55 8.26 22.75 -1.47
C ALA A 55 7.67 21.53 -2.21
N SER A 56 7.28 21.71 -3.47
CA SER A 56 6.75 20.64 -4.32
C SER A 56 7.81 19.60 -4.73
N VAL A 57 9.00 20.09 -5.12
CA VAL A 57 10.15 19.21 -5.49
C VAL A 57 10.62 18.42 -4.27
N MET A 58 10.57 18.99 -3.07
CA MET A 58 10.92 18.29 -1.84
C MET A 58 10.00 17.12 -1.53
N VAL A 59 8.71 17.19 -1.88
CA VAL A 59 7.80 16.04 -1.72
C VAL A 59 8.29 14.86 -2.58
N THR A 60 8.69 15.10 -3.81
CA THR A 60 9.24 14.06 -4.71
C THR A 60 10.61 13.58 -4.23
N GLY A 61 11.50 14.50 -3.85
CA GLY A 61 12.84 14.18 -3.35
C GLY A 61 12.81 13.31 -2.09
N MET A 62 11.88 13.59 -1.17
CA MET A 62 11.72 12.79 0.04
C MET A 62 11.13 11.39 -0.23
N ARG A 63 10.35 11.22 -1.31
CA ARG A 63 9.96 9.89 -1.78
C ARG A 63 11.16 9.05 -2.22
N LEU A 64 12.10 9.68 -2.93
CA LEU A 64 13.34 9.01 -3.32
C LEU A 64 14.22 8.69 -2.11
N PHE A 65 14.31 9.60 -1.15
CA PHE A 65 15.00 9.35 0.13
C PHE A 65 14.39 8.18 0.91
N ASP A 66 13.06 8.12 0.98
CA ASP A 66 12.29 7.01 1.56
C ASP A 66 12.65 5.67 0.89
N ALA A 67 12.74 5.65 -0.44
CA ALA A 67 13.13 4.47 -1.20
C ALA A 67 14.54 3.96 -0.86
N ILE A 68 15.48 4.85 -0.52
CA ILE A 68 16.84 4.49 -0.09
C ILE A 68 16.85 3.99 1.36
N THR A 69 16.05 4.58 2.24
CA THR A 69 16.00 4.21 3.66
C THR A 69 15.29 2.89 3.92
N ASP A 70 14.34 2.50 3.05
CA ASP A 70 13.55 1.26 3.19
C ASP A 70 14.42 -0.01 3.38
N PRO A 71 15.39 -0.33 2.50
CA PRO A 71 16.20 -1.53 2.66
C PRO A 71 17.09 -1.49 3.90
N ILE A 72 17.59 -0.31 4.28
CA ILE A 72 18.45 -0.12 5.47
C ILE A 72 17.64 -0.45 6.73
N ILE A 73 16.44 0.08 6.82
CA ILE A 73 15.54 -0.13 7.96
C ILE A 73 15.05 -1.59 8.01
N GLY A 74 14.77 -2.20 6.85
CA GLY A 74 14.43 -3.61 6.76
C GLY A 74 15.56 -4.50 7.32
N ALA A 75 16.79 -4.24 6.90
CA ALA A 75 17.96 -4.96 7.42
C ALA A 75 18.18 -4.74 8.93
N LEU A 76 17.95 -3.52 9.42
CA LEU A 76 18.01 -3.21 10.84
C LEU A 76 16.95 -3.98 11.64
N MET A 77 15.73 -4.05 11.11
CA MET A 77 14.63 -4.80 11.70
C MET A 77 14.94 -6.30 11.76
N ASP A 78 15.50 -6.86 10.68
CA ASP A 78 15.83 -8.29 10.63
C ASP A 78 16.93 -8.70 11.62
N ARG A 79 17.85 -7.77 11.92
CA ARG A 79 18.90 -7.96 12.94
C ARG A 79 18.42 -7.77 14.38
N THR A 80 17.20 -7.29 14.58
CA THR A 80 16.67 -7.01 15.91
C THR A 80 15.90 -8.22 16.44
N ASN A 81 16.42 -8.84 17.52
CA ASN A 81 15.83 -9.96 18.24
C ASN A 81 15.92 -9.70 19.76
N GLY A 82 15.25 -8.61 20.21
CA GLY A 82 15.31 -8.19 21.61
C GLY A 82 14.18 -8.74 22.49
N LYS A 83 14.26 -8.51 23.80
CA LYS A 83 13.21 -8.83 24.77
C LYS A 83 11.84 -8.20 24.46
N PHE A 84 11.85 -7.09 23.73
CA PHE A 84 10.65 -6.37 23.31
C PHE A 84 10.08 -6.84 21.96
N GLY A 85 10.62 -7.92 21.39
CA GLY A 85 10.24 -8.42 20.07
C GLY A 85 11.05 -7.78 18.93
N LYS A 86 10.65 -8.08 17.71
CA LYS A 86 11.26 -7.58 16.47
C LYS A 86 10.55 -6.31 15.96
N PHE A 87 9.22 -6.26 15.99
CA PHE A 87 8.41 -5.23 15.35
C PHE A 87 7.97 -4.11 16.31
N ARG A 88 7.60 -4.45 17.55
CA ARG A 88 7.11 -3.47 18.53
C ARG A 88 8.05 -2.28 18.77
N PRO A 89 9.38 -2.45 18.93
CA PRO A 89 10.28 -1.31 19.09
C PRO A 89 10.23 -0.34 17.91
N PHE A 90 10.17 -0.84 16.68
CA PHE A 90 10.10 -0.02 15.47
C PHE A 90 8.76 0.71 15.33
N MET A 91 7.65 0.08 15.75
CA MET A 91 6.33 0.75 15.79
C MET A 91 6.34 1.95 16.77
N VAL A 92 6.90 1.76 17.97
CA VAL A 92 6.97 2.82 18.99
C VAL A 92 7.93 3.93 18.55
N ILE A 93 9.17 3.57 18.20
CA ILE A 93 10.20 4.54 17.82
C ILE A 93 9.77 5.29 16.56
N GLY A 94 9.24 4.59 15.56
CA GLY A 94 8.75 5.21 14.32
C GLY A 94 7.65 6.22 14.58
N ASN A 95 6.66 5.88 15.42
CA ASN A 95 5.58 6.79 15.77
C ASN A 95 6.10 8.02 16.55
N LEU A 96 7.01 7.82 17.51
CA LEU A 96 7.60 8.93 18.29
C LEU A 96 8.43 9.87 17.42
N ILE A 97 9.24 9.34 16.48
CA ILE A 97 10.00 10.15 15.53
C ILE A 97 9.06 10.98 14.67
N MET A 98 8.00 10.38 14.11
CA MET A 98 7.02 11.11 13.31
C MET A 98 6.30 12.17 14.11
N ALA A 99 5.87 11.85 15.33
CA ALA A 99 5.20 12.81 16.23
C ALA A 99 6.10 14.01 16.56
N ALA A 100 7.33 13.74 16.99
CA ALA A 100 8.28 14.78 17.34
C ALA A 100 8.62 15.68 16.15
N SER A 101 8.91 15.09 14.98
CA SER A 101 9.25 15.85 13.77
C SER A 101 8.09 16.73 13.29
N ILE A 102 6.85 16.25 13.34
CA ILE A 102 5.65 17.02 12.96
C ILE A 102 5.37 18.14 13.97
N LEU A 103 5.49 17.88 15.28
CA LEU A 103 5.32 18.92 16.28
C LEU A 103 6.34 20.05 16.09
N VAL A 104 7.61 19.72 15.90
CA VAL A 104 8.65 20.72 15.64
C VAL A 104 8.37 21.44 14.33
N LEU A 105 8.04 20.70 13.26
CA LEU A 105 7.79 21.27 11.94
C LEU A 105 6.60 22.24 11.95
N TYR A 106 5.45 21.84 12.47
CA TYR A 106 4.23 22.66 12.35
C TYR A 106 4.05 23.67 13.48
N CYS A 107 4.63 23.41 14.66
CA CYS A 107 4.46 24.31 15.81
C CYS A 107 5.62 25.27 16.01
N LEU A 108 6.87 24.82 15.77
CA LEU A 108 8.06 25.62 16.11
C LEU A 108 8.69 26.33 14.89
N THR A 109 8.70 25.71 13.68
CA THR A 109 9.33 26.37 12.52
C THR A 109 8.67 27.69 12.11
N PRO A 110 7.35 27.93 12.29
CA PRO A 110 6.76 29.25 12.03
C PRO A 110 7.28 30.35 12.93
N LEU A 111 7.92 30.01 14.05
CA LEU A 111 8.56 30.98 14.95
C LEU A 111 9.93 31.48 14.46
N ILE A 112 10.51 30.82 13.46
CA ILE A 112 11.78 31.22 12.85
C ILE A 112 11.55 32.55 12.10
N PRO A 113 12.34 33.61 12.40
CA PRO A 113 12.17 34.89 11.73
C PRO A 113 12.26 34.79 10.20
N ALA A 114 11.48 35.62 9.51
CA ALA A 114 11.51 35.68 8.04
C ALA A 114 12.88 36.16 7.50
N SER A 115 13.65 36.86 8.29
CA SER A 115 15.02 37.25 7.94
C SER A 115 15.99 36.07 7.84
N SER A 116 15.66 34.91 8.46
CA SER A 116 16.49 33.69 8.47
C SER A 116 15.96 32.64 7.52
N MET A 117 15.77 33.00 6.24
CA MET A 117 15.21 32.07 5.23
C MET A 117 16.02 30.77 5.11
N PHE A 118 17.35 30.84 5.14
CA PHE A 118 18.19 29.64 5.12
C PHE A 118 17.82 28.65 6.23
N LEU A 119 17.59 29.14 7.45
CA LEU A 119 17.21 28.30 8.58
C LEU A 119 15.83 27.67 8.38
N ARG A 120 14.86 28.39 7.77
CA ARG A 120 13.55 27.86 7.41
C ARG A 120 13.67 26.72 6.40
N TYR A 121 14.47 26.90 5.33
CA TYR A 121 14.74 25.84 4.35
C TYR A 121 15.42 24.62 4.98
N ALA A 122 16.46 24.84 5.76
CA ALA A 122 17.21 23.76 6.42
C ALA A 122 16.34 22.99 7.41
N ALA A 123 15.56 23.68 8.24
CA ALA A 123 14.65 23.05 9.19
C ALA A 123 13.55 22.25 8.48
N PHE A 124 12.98 22.78 7.40
CA PHE A 124 11.97 22.08 6.60
C PHE A 124 12.52 20.77 6.04
N VAL A 125 13.69 20.80 5.40
CA VAL A 125 14.32 19.61 4.81
C VAL A 125 14.69 18.58 5.88
N ALA A 126 15.37 19.02 6.95
CA ALA A 126 15.85 18.13 8.01
C ALA A 126 14.69 17.44 8.74
N LEU A 127 13.65 18.20 9.13
CA LEU A 127 12.50 17.63 9.83
C LEU A 127 11.66 16.72 8.95
N TYR A 128 11.54 17.04 7.66
CA TYR A 128 10.87 16.17 6.71
C TYR A 128 11.64 14.87 6.51
N ALA A 129 12.97 14.91 6.38
CA ALA A 129 13.82 13.71 6.30
C ALA A 129 13.72 12.84 7.55
N VAL A 130 13.73 13.44 8.75
CA VAL A 130 13.54 12.72 10.03
C VAL A 130 12.15 12.07 10.08
N TRP A 131 11.11 12.77 9.63
CA TRP A 131 9.76 12.21 9.53
C TRP A 131 9.72 11.00 8.61
N VAL A 132 10.37 11.04 7.43
CA VAL A 132 10.45 9.93 6.48
C VAL A 132 11.05 8.69 7.13
N ILE A 133 12.14 8.84 7.91
CA ILE A 133 12.75 7.71 8.63
C ILE A 133 11.76 7.07 9.61
N GLY A 134 11.03 7.87 10.38
CA GLY A 134 9.99 7.37 11.29
C GLY A 134 8.85 6.67 10.55
N TYR A 135 8.44 7.24 9.41
CA TYR A 135 7.42 6.66 8.53
C TYR A 135 7.84 5.28 8.00
N THR A 136 9.09 5.16 7.53
CA THR A 136 9.63 3.88 7.06
C THR A 136 9.69 2.84 8.19
N PHE A 137 10.06 3.21 9.42
CA PHE A 137 10.05 2.29 10.56
C PHE A 137 8.66 1.67 10.75
N GLN A 138 7.63 2.46 10.76
CA GLN A 138 6.27 1.99 11.06
C GLN A 138 5.62 1.28 9.87
N THR A 139 5.81 1.74 8.63
CA THR A 139 5.29 1.08 7.43
C THR A 139 5.93 -0.28 7.19
N SER A 140 7.24 -0.41 7.47
CA SER A 140 7.94 -1.70 7.38
C SER A 140 7.34 -2.73 8.35
N CYS A 141 6.94 -2.32 9.55
CA CYS A 141 6.25 -3.20 10.51
C CYS A 141 4.90 -3.69 9.99
N THR A 142 4.11 -2.83 9.31
CA THR A 142 2.83 -3.23 8.73
C THR A 142 2.99 -4.36 7.71
N ARG A 143 4.03 -4.29 6.88
CA ARG A 143 4.26 -5.25 5.79
C ARG A 143 4.92 -6.54 6.27
N SER A 144 5.87 -6.44 7.19
CA SER A 144 6.65 -7.58 7.65
C SER A 144 6.04 -8.31 8.85
N GLY A 145 5.31 -7.60 9.73
CA GLY A 145 4.79 -8.14 10.98
C GLY A 145 3.69 -9.20 10.80
N GLN A 146 3.04 -9.24 9.63
CA GLN A 146 2.08 -10.31 9.33
C GLN A 146 2.72 -11.70 9.26
N THR A 147 4.04 -11.81 9.03
CA THR A 147 4.77 -13.09 8.99
C THR A 147 4.73 -13.81 10.33
N VAL A 148 4.77 -13.08 11.45
CA VAL A 148 4.67 -13.65 12.80
C VAL A 148 3.22 -13.79 13.27
N LEU A 149 2.31 -13.01 12.72
CA LEU A 149 0.91 -12.97 13.12
C LEU A 149 0.20 -14.27 12.77
N THR A 150 0.31 -14.71 11.52
CA THR A 150 -0.30 -15.95 11.04
C THR A 150 0.41 -16.50 9.80
N ASN A 151 0.53 -17.83 9.73
CA ASN A 151 0.89 -18.55 8.51
C ASN A 151 -0.30 -19.30 7.90
N ASP A 152 -1.52 -19.16 8.48
CA ASP A 152 -2.73 -19.79 7.96
C ASP A 152 -3.16 -19.16 6.62
N PRO A 153 -3.19 -19.93 5.51
CA PRO A 153 -3.63 -19.43 4.21
C PRO A 153 -5.05 -18.88 4.20
N LYS A 154 -5.91 -19.31 5.15
CA LYS A 154 -7.28 -18.80 5.30
C LYS A 154 -7.34 -17.45 6.01
N GLN A 155 -6.35 -17.15 6.86
CA GLN A 155 -6.32 -15.89 7.62
C GLN A 155 -5.55 -14.77 6.90
N ARG A 156 -4.50 -15.10 6.13
CA ARG A 156 -3.70 -14.09 5.39
C ARG A 156 -4.53 -13.19 4.47
N PRO A 157 -5.51 -13.68 3.71
CA PRO A 157 -6.37 -12.80 2.91
C PRO A 157 -7.24 -11.84 3.74
N LEU A 158 -7.64 -12.23 4.96
CA LEU A 158 -8.39 -11.34 5.87
C LEU A 158 -7.57 -10.11 6.27
N PHE A 159 -6.24 -10.27 6.37
CA PHE A 159 -5.34 -9.17 6.67
C PHE A 159 -5.47 -8.02 5.67
N THR A 160 -5.69 -8.31 4.39
CA THR A 160 -5.90 -7.28 3.35
C THR A 160 -7.10 -6.41 3.67
N ILE A 161 -8.24 -7.01 4.05
CA ILE A 161 -9.45 -6.24 4.41
C ILE A 161 -9.17 -5.34 5.61
N PHE A 162 -8.66 -5.92 6.70
CA PHE A 162 -8.43 -5.15 7.91
C PHE A 162 -7.35 -4.08 7.74
N ASN A 163 -6.34 -4.35 6.89
CA ASN A 163 -5.32 -3.37 6.54
C ASN A 163 -5.90 -2.19 5.74
N THR A 164 -6.79 -2.48 4.78
CA THR A 164 -7.51 -1.44 4.03
C THR A 164 -8.46 -0.64 4.92
N VAL A 165 -9.22 -1.32 5.79
CA VAL A 165 -10.10 -0.65 6.76
C VAL A 165 -9.28 0.24 7.70
N GLY A 166 -8.15 -0.26 8.22
CA GLY A 166 -7.24 0.53 9.06
C GLY A 166 -6.73 1.78 8.33
N SER A 167 -6.31 1.63 7.07
CA SER A 167 -5.88 2.74 6.22
C SER A 167 -6.98 3.78 6.04
N LEU A 168 -8.19 3.34 5.69
CA LEU A 168 -9.35 4.23 5.50
C LEU A 168 -9.73 4.96 6.79
N LEU A 169 -9.66 4.30 7.95
CA LEU A 169 -9.90 4.95 9.25
C LEU A 169 -8.89 6.07 9.51
N GLY A 170 -7.60 5.81 9.28
CA GLY A 170 -6.55 6.81 9.49
C GLY A 170 -6.66 8.00 8.52
N MET A 171 -6.74 7.71 7.22
CA MET A 171 -6.88 8.76 6.20
C MET A 171 -8.21 9.50 6.35
N GLY A 172 -9.32 8.77 6.51
CA GLY A 172 -10.66 9.32 6.61
C GLY A 172 -10.81 10.23 7.81
N ALA A 173 -10.27 9.85 8.98
CA ALA A 173 -10.28 10.71 10.16
C ALA A 173 -9.64 12.08 9.85
N MET A 174 -8.45 12.09 9.25
CA MET A 174 -7.76 13.35 8.94
C MET A 174 -8.43 14.14 7.83
N GLN A 175 -8.91 13.48 6.78
CA GLN A 175 -9.63 14.13 5.68
C GLN A 175 -10.97 14.73 6.14
N PHE A 176 -11.58 14.15 7.16
CA PHE A 176 -12.82 14.69 7.76
C PHE A 176 -12.53 15.85 8.71
N PHE A 177 -11.57 15.70 9.62
CA PHE A 177 -11.28 16.73 10.62
C PHE A 177 -10.59 17.96 10.05
N ALA A 178 -9.70 17.81 9.07
CA ALA A 178 -8.92 18.94 8.56
C ALA A 178 -9.79 20.05 7.91
N PRO A 179 -10.78 19.76 7.04
CA PRO A 179 -11.65 20.80 6.48
C PRO A 179 -12.51 21.49 7.55
N ILE A 180 -12.99 20.73 8.55
CA ILE A 180 -13.80 21.30 9.64
C ILE A 180 -12.95 22.26 10.46
N LEU A 181 -11.72 21.86 10.77
CA LEU A 181 -10.79 22.68 11.53
C LEU A 181 -10.35 23.93 10.77
N ALA A 182 -10.09 23.82 9.46
CA ALA A 182 -9.66 24.92 8.61
C ALA A 182 -10.64 26.10 8.61
N LYS A 183 -11.95 25.81 8.72
CA LYS A 183 -13.00 26.85 8.79
C LYS A 183 -12.89 27.78 10.01
N ASN A 184 -12.21 27.34 11.08
CA ASN A 184 -12.06 28.09 12.32
C ASN A 184 -10.86 29.04 12.29
N TYR A 185 -10.09 29.05 11.20
CA TYR A 185 -8.88 29.88 11.08
C TYR A 185 -9.00 30.82 9.89
N GLU A 186 -8.67 32.07 10.09
CA GLU A 186 -8.52 33.06 9.03
C GLU A 186 -7.38 32.62 8.10
N GLY A 187 -7.65 32.52 6.80
CA GLY A 187 -6.73 31.93 5.83
C GLY A 187 -6.79 30.40 5.69
N GLY A 188 -7.59 29.69 6.47
CA GLY A 188 -7.83 28.25 6.35
C GLY A 188 -6.54 27.42 6.35
N TYR A 189 -6.30 26.67 5.30
CA TYR A 189 -5.09 25.85 5.12
C TYR A 189 -3.77 26.66 4.99
N ALA A 190 -3.83 27.98 4.84
CA ALA A 190 -2.65 28.84 4.81
C ALA A 190 -2.29 29.38 6.22
N SER A 191 -3.09 29.09 7.25
CA SER A 191 -2.89 29.58 8.60
C SER A 191 -1.93 28.70 9.41
N ALA A 192 -0.93 29.30 10.06
CA ALA A 192 -0.07 28.59 11.01
C ALA A 192 -0.86 28.03 12.21
N GLY A 193 -1.94 28.71 12.63
CA GLY A 193 -2.83 28.26 13.69
C GLY A 193 -3.53 26.94 13.36
N PHE A 194 -3.96 26.78 12.11
CA PHE A 194 -4.52 25.53 11.61
C PHE A 194 -3.56 24.35 11.83
N PHE A 195 -2.31 24.49 11.41
CA PHE A 195 -1.31 23.42 11.55
C PHE A 195 -0.94 23.12 13.01
N ARG A 196 -0.85 24.16 13.85
CA ARG A 196 -0.59 24.01 15.29
C ARG A 196 -1.67 23.21 16.02
N THR A 197 -2.90 23.24 15.53
CA THR A 197 -4.01 22.48 16.12
C THR A 197 -4.18 21.12 15.43
N LEU A 198 -4.01 21.05 14.11
CA LEU A 198 -4.18 19.78 13.37
C LEU A 198 -3.10 18.74 13.74
N ALA A 199 -1.84 19.19 13.97
CA ALA A 199 -0.75 18.28 14.28
C ALA A 199 -0.97 17.51 15.60
N PRO A 200 -1.25 18.13 16.75
CA PRO A 200 -1.55 17.39 17.98
C PRO A 200 -2.74 16.44 17.86
N VAL A 201 -3.81 16.86 17.18
CA VAL A 201 -4.99 15.99 16.96
C VAL A 201 -4.60 14.72 16.20
N GLY A 202 -3.89 14.86 15.09
CA GLY A 202 -3.43 13.71 14.31
C GLY A 202 -2.45 12.83 15.08
N ILE A 203 -1.54 13.42 15.86
CA ILE A 203 -0.59 12.68 16.70
C ILE A 203 -1.33 11.83 17.75
N VAL A 204 -2.31 12.38 18.43
CA VAL A 204 -3.10 11.65 19.43
C VAL A 204 -3.83 10.46 18.77
N ILE A 205 -4.49 10.69 17.64
CA ILE A 205 -5.16 9.62 16.89
C ILE A 205 -4.15 8.52 16.50
N SER A 206 -2.99 8.89 15.94
CA SER A 206 -1.97 7.94 15.52
C SER A 206 -1.37 7.15 16.70
N ILE A 207 -1.11 7.79 17.84
CA ILE A 207 -0.62 7.12 19.05
C ILE A 207 -1.65 6.09 19.53
N LEU A 208 -2.93 6.43 19.59
CA LEU A 208 -3.98 5.50 20.01
C LEU A 208 -4.06 4.30 19.07
N LEU A 209 -4.03 4.50 17.76
CA LEU A 209 -4.02 3.43 16.77
C LEU A 209 -2.77 2.56 16.89
N THR A 210 -1.60 3.16 17.14
CA THR A 210 -0.34 2.42 17.34
C THR A 210 -0.37 1.57 18.61
N ILE A 211 -0.90 2.09 19.71
CA ILE A 211 -1.08 1.31 20.95
C ILE A 211 -1.97 0.09 20.70
N LEU A 212 -3.11 0.27 20.03
CA LEU A 212 -4.00 -0.83 19.68
C LEU A 212 -3.30 -1.86 18.79
N ALA A 213 -2.50 -1.40 17.82
CA ALA A 213 -1.74 -2.29 16.94
C ALA A 213 -0.67 -3.08 17.69
N ILE A 214 0.01 -2.46 18.65
CA ILE A 214 0.98 -3.14 19.53
C ILE A 214 0.29 -4.22 20.36
N ILE A 215 -0.88 -3.95 20.93
CA ILE A 215 -1.70 -4.94 21.63
C ILE A 215 -2.01 -6.12 20.70
N GLY A 216 -2.34 -5.81 19.43
CA GLY A 216 -2.65 -6.83 18.42
C GLY A 216 -1.49 -7.79 18.14
N ILE A 217 -0.24 -7.31 18.10
CA ILE A 217 0.92 -8.15 17.80
C ILE A 217 1.64 -8.70 19.05
N TRP A 218 1.30 -8.23 20.24
CA TRP A 218 2.05 -8.47 21.47
C TRP A 218 2.40 -9.94 21.73
N GLU A 219 1.44 -10.83 21.63
CA GLU A 219 1.64 -12.26 21.88
C GLU A 219 2.46 -12.96 20.77
N LYS A 220 2.47 -12.39 19.57
CA LYS A 220 3.07 -13.01 18.39
C LYS A 220 4.48 -12.49 18.09
N ASP A 221 4.80 -11.28 18.53
CA ASP A 221 6.14 -10.69 18.33
C ASP A 221 7.12 -11.22 19.40
N GLN A 222 7.43 -12.51 19.28
CA GLN A 222 8.32 -13.26 20.19
C GLN A 222 9.23 -14.20 19.39
N PRO A 223 10.43 -14.50 19.88
CA PRO A 223 11.43 -15.33 19.17
C PRO A 223 10.90 -16.69 18.69
N LYS A 224 9.98 -17.30 19.43
CA LYS A 224 9.36 -18.58 19.06
C LYS A 224 8.58 -18.57 17.73
N TYR A 225 8.23 -17.39 17.22
CA TYR A 225 7.54 -17.21 15.95
C TYR A 225 8.46 -16.69 14.84
N PHE A 226 9.77 -16.45 15.15
CA PHE A 226 10.75 -15.91 14.21
C PHE A 226 11.49 -17.04 13.49
N GLY A 227 10.99 -17.50 12.37
CA GLY A 227 11.69 -18.43 11.48
C GLY A 227 12.09 -19.77 12.09
N ILE A 228 13.22 -20.30 11.66
CA ILE A 228 13.85 -21.52 12.15
C ILE A 228 15.07 -21.13 13.00
N GLY A 229 15.00 -21.37 14.31
CA GLY A 229 16.10 -21.06 15.23
C GLY A 229 16.26 -19.58 15.56
N GLY A 230 15.72 -19.15 16.71
CA GLY A 230 15.65 -17.73 17.13
C GLY A 230 17.00 -17.03 17.38
N GLU A 231 18.15 -17.73 17.43
CA GLU A 231 19.47 -17.17 17.71
C GLU A 231 20.54 -17.45 16.64
N GLY A 232 20.21 -18.16 15.57
CA GLY A 232 21.22 -18.73 14.65
C GLY A 232 21.19 -18.29 13.19
N SER A 233 20.30 -17.38 12.76
CA SER A 233 20.45 -16.85 11.39
C SER A 233 21.70 -15.99 11.33
N GLU A 234 22.72 -16.41 10.55
CA GLU A 234 23.88 -15.58 10.24
C GLU A 234 23.41 -14.18 9.85
N LYS A 235 24.10 -13.15 10.36
CA LYS A 235 23.80 -11.76 10.05
C LYS A 235 24.07 -11.52 8.57
N VAL A 236 23.03 -11.70 7.75
CA VAL A 236 23.09 -11.46 6.30
C VAL A 236 23.62 -10.05 6.04
N LYS A 237 24.66 -9.93 5.21
CA LYS A 237 25.25 -8.63 4.85
C LYS A 237 24.36 -7.92 3.81
N LEU A 238 24.39 -6.59 3.79
CA LEU A 238 23.50 -5.80 2.93
C LEU A 238 23.61 -6.17 1.43
N HIS A 239 24.80 -6.53 0.95
CA HIS A 239 24.99 -6.93 -0.45
C HIS A 239 24.44 -8.33 -0.77
N GLU A 240 24.29 -9.20 0.22
CA GLU A 240 23.75 -10.55 0.06
C GLU A 240 22.24 -10.53 -0.18
N TYR A 241 21.54 -9.48 0.30
CA TYR A 241 20.10 -9.31 0.06
C TYR A 241 19.75 -9.23 -1.43
N VAL A 242 20.62 -8.60 -2.24
CA VAL A 242 20.41 -8.53 -3.70
C VAL A 242 20.49 -9.94 -4.32
N GLN A 243 21.41 -10.79 -3.83
CA GLN A 243 21.52 -12.17 -4.30
C GLN A 243 20.33 -13.03 -3.83
N ILE A 244 19.87 -12.82 -2.60
CA ILE A 244 18.70 -13.52 -2.07
C ILE A 244 17.48 -13.26 -2.95
N ILE A 245 17.25 -11.98 -3.33
CA ILE A 245 16.14 -11.62 -4.20
C ILE A 245 16.30 -12.20 -5.60
N LYS A 246 17.50 -12.13 -6.17
CA LYS A 246 17.79 -12.74 -7.49
C LYS A 246 17.51 -14.24 -7.50
N ASN A 247 17.64 -14.90 -6.37
CA ASN A 247 17.40 -16.32 -6.22
C ASN A 247 15.96 -16.66 -5.76
N ASN A 248 15.19 -15.66 -5.32
CA ASN A 248 13.79 -15.84 -4.91
C ASN A 248 12.82 -15.46 -6.05
N ASN A 249 12.66 -16.40 -6.99
CA ASN A 249 11.79 -16.21 -8.16
C ASN A 249 10.34 -15.83 -7.80
N PRO A 250 9.68 -16.45 -6.80
CA PRO A 250 8.36 -16.01 -6.37
C PRO A 250 8.30 -14.55 -5.97
N MET A 251 9.30 -14.05 -5.24
CA MET A 251 9.36 -12.64 -4.82
C MET A 251 9.51 -11.69 -6.01
N GLN A 252 10.36 -12.02 -6.99
CA GLN A 252 10.51 -11.22 -8.22
C GLN A 252 9.18 -11.10 -8.96
N ARG A 253 8.47 -12.22 -9.14
CA ARG A 253 7.17 -12.24 -9.81
C ARG A 253 6.11 -11.45 -9.04
N LEU A 254 6.13 -11.56 -7.71
CA LEU A 254 5.25 -10.79 -6.85
C LEU A 254 5.53 -9.29 -6.91
N MET A 255 6.80 -8.88 -6.99
CA MET A 255 7.19 -7.48 -7.17
C MET A 255 6.63 -6.91 -8.50
N VAL A 256 6.75 -7.66 -9.60
CA VAL A 256 6.16 -7.26 -10.89
C VAL A 256 4.64 -7.19 -10.81
N ALA A 257 4.00 -8.17 -10.17
CA ALA A 257 2.54 -8.18 -10.02
C ALA A 257 2.04 -7.02 -9.14
N GLY A 258 2.70 -6.77 -8.02
CA GLY A 258 2.39 -5.64 -7.14
C GLY A 258 2.60 -4.28 -7.83
N ALA A 259 3.71 -4.15 -8.56
CA ALA A 259 4.00 -2.97 -9.39
C ALA A 259 2.89 -2.72 -10.41
N GLY A 260 2.44 -3.75 -11.12
CA GLY A 260 1.36 -3.63 -12.11
C GLY A 260 0.02 -3.22 -11.47
N CYS A 261 -0.39 -3.87 -10.38
CA CYS A 261 -1.61 -3.49 -9.66
C CYS A 261 -1.54 -2.04 -9.14
N LYS A 262 -0.39 -1.63 -8.60
CA LYS A 262 -0.21 -0.29 -8.04
C LYS A 262 -0.14 0.79 -9.11
N LEU A 263 0.55 0.54 -10.22
CA LEU A 263 0.63 1.47 -11.35
C LEU A 263 -0.77 1.73 -11.92
N ALA A 264 -1.52 0.67 -12.17
CA ALA A 264 -2.89 0.77 -12.68
C ALA A 264 -3.77 1.62 -11.75
N LEU A 265 -3.75 1.34 -10.44
CA LEU A 265 -4.48 2.13 -9.45
C LEU A 265 -4.02 3.60 -9.44
N SER A 266 -2.72 3.84 -9.36
CA SER A 266 -2.17 5.20 -9.21
C SER A 266 -2.44 6.09 -10.41
N ILE A 267 -2.50 5.53 -11.62
CA ILE A 267 -2.81 6.29 -12.85
C ILE A 267 -4.32 6.47 -13.00
N ALA A 268 -5.11 5.41 -12.83
CA ALA A 268 -6.56 5.47 -12.99
C ALA A 268 -7.25 6.40 -11.97
N THR A 269 -6.66 6.56 -10.78
CA THR A 269 -7.16 7.48 -9.74
C THR A 269 -6.41 8.82 -9.69
N ASN A 270 -5.52 9.09 -10.65
CA ASN A 270 -4.77 10.34 -10.70
C ASN A 270 -5.70 11.52 -10.95
N THR A 271 -5.61 12.55 -10.12
CA THR A 271 -6.47 13.74 -10.19
C THR A 271 -6.44 14.41 -11.55
N THR A 272 -5.25 14.57 -12.16
CA THR A 272 -5.12 15.18 -13.49
C THR A 272 -5.83 14.35 -14.57
N VAL A 273 -5.71 13.03 -14.52
CA VAL A 273 -6.40 12.12 -15.47
C VAL A 273 -7.91 12.27 -15.33
N LEU A 274 -8.42 12.33 -14.10
CA LEU A 274 -9.86 12.49 -13.83
C LEU A 274 -10.37 13.90 -14.18
N CYS A 275 -9.53 14.95 -14.00
CA CYS A 275 -9.84 16.30 -14.48
C CYS A 275 -9.94 16.34 -16.01
N MET A 276 -9.01 15.74 -16.72
CA MET A 276 -9.07 15.63 -18.17
C MET A 276 -10.28 14.85 -18.65
N LEU A 277 -10.59 13.71 -17.99
CA LEU A 277 -11.70 12.85 -18.39
C LEU A 277 -13.06 13.54 -18.16
N TYR A 278 -13.37 13.91 -16.91
CA TYR A 278 -14.70 14.43 -16.55
C TYR A 278 -14.85 15.94 -16.80
N GLY A 279 -13.75 16.70 -16.66
CA GLY A 279 -13.75 18.16 -16.86
C GLY A 279 -13.53 18.53 -18.32
N CYS A 280 -12.31 18.40 -18.80
CA CYS A 280 -11.93 18.92 -20.12
C CYS A 280 -12.60 18.17 -21.28
N MET A 281 -12.64 16.83 -21.23
CA MET A 281 -13.19 16.00 -22.31
C MET A 281 -14.71 15.92 -22.26
N MET A 282 -15.31 15.65 -21.06
CA MET A 282 -16.75 15.49 -20.90
C MET A 282 -17.47 16.79 -20.51
N GLY A 283 -16.74 17.85 -20.14
CA GLY A 283 -17.29 19.16 -19.83
C GLY A 283 -18.17 19.23 -18.56
N ASN A 284 -18.15 18.21 -17.70
CA ASN A 284 -19.02 18.13 -16.53
C ASN A 284 -18.33 17.47 -15.32
N TYR A 285 -17.26 18.09 -14.84
CA TYR A 285 -16.50 17.55 -13.69
C TYR A 285 -17.36 17.42 -12.44
N ASP A 286 -18.09 18.49 -12.08
CA ASP A 286 -18.85 18.53 -10.83
C ASP A 286 -20.02 17.54 -10.80
N GLY A 287 -20.65 17.29 -11.96
CA GLY A 287 -21.74 16.33 -12.09
C GLY A 287 -21.31 14.88 -12.26
N LEU A 288 -20.05 14.61 -12.62
CA LEU A 288 -19.57 13.25 -12.93
C LEU A 288 -18.53 12.72 -11.94
N TYR A 289 -17.58 13.54 -11.51
CA TYR A 289 -16.46 13.08 -10.68
C TYR A 289 -16.93 12.41 -9.38
N LEU A 290 -17.67 13.15 -8.55
CA LEU A 290 -18.11 12.64 -7.25
C LEU A 290 -19.06 11.44 -7.37
N PRO A 291 -20.12 11.46 -8.22
CA PRO A 291 -20.96 10.29 -8.42
C PRO A 291 -20.19 9.06 -8.89
N MET A 292 -19.26 9.20 -9.83
CA MET A 292 -18.48 8.09 -10.36
C MET A 292 -17.51 7.52 -9.30
N MET A 293 -16.90 8.38 -8.48
CA MET A 293 -16.05 7.94 -7.36
C MET A 293 -16.87 7.17 -6.30
N VAL A 294 -18.03 7.68 -5.92
CA VAL A 294 -18.93 7.01 -4.96
C VAL A 294 -19.38 5.66 -5.50
N LEU A 295 -19.79 5.60 -6.77
CA LEU A 295 -20.16 4.34 -7.43
C LEU A 295 -18.97 3.35 -7.43
N GLY A 296 -17.77 3.80 -7.76
CA GLY A 296 -16.58 2.96 -7.72
C GLY A 296 -16.35 2.34 -6.34
N TYR A 297 -16.46 3.13 -5.27
CA TYR A 297 -16.33 2.61 -3.90
C TYR A 297 -17.47 1.65 -3.52
N VAL A 298 -18.71 1.94 -3.90
CA VAL A 298 -19.86 1.04 -3.68
C VAL A 298 -19.63 -0.31 -4.36
N PHE A 299 -19.14 -0.31 -5.59
CA PHE A 299 -18.78 -1.55 -6.29
C PHE A 299 -17.58 -2.27 -5.66
N SER A 300 -16.64 -1.55 -5.03
CA SER A 300 -15.46 -2.19 -4.41
C SER A 300 -15.84 -3.06 -3.21
N VAL A 301 -16.86 -2.69 -2.43
CA VAL A 301 -17.23 -3.43 -1.21
C VAL A 301 -17.52 -4.91 -1.48
N PRO A 302 -18.41 -5.31 -2.42
CA PRO A 302 -18.61 -6.71 -2.73
C PRO A 302 -17.35 -7.39 -3.28
N PHE A 303 -16.52 -6.68 -4.05
CA PHE A 303 -15.28 -7.26 -4.56
C PHE A 303 -14.25 -7.54 -3.47
N PHE A 304 -14.14 -6.73 -2.42
CA PHE A 304 -13.31 -7.05 -1.25
C PHE A 304 -13.75 -8.38 -0.60
N LEU A 305 -15.05 -8.59 -0.43
CA LEU A 305 -15.57 -9.82 0.14
C LEU A 305 -15.34 -11.03 -0.79
N LEU A 306 -15.56 -10.85 -2.09
CA LEU A 306 -15.38 -11.88 -3.10
C LEU A 306 -13.90 -12.28 -3.24
N THR A 307 -12.97 -11.32 -3.25
CA THR A 307 -11.53 -11.59 -3.34
C THR A 307 -11.04 -12.40 -2.15
N VAL A 308 -11.48 -12.07 -0.94
CA VAL A 308 -11.12 -12.83 0.27
C VAL A 308 -11.70 -14.23 0.23
N ARG A 309 -12.99 -14.36 -0.09
CA ARG A 309 -13.64 -15.68 -0.19
C ARG A 309 -12.96 -16.58 -1.23
N THR A 310 -12.61 -16.02 -2.38
CA THR A 310 -11.88 -16.74 -3.43
C THR A 310 -10.47 -17.09 -2.96
N SER A 311 -9.76 -16.17 -2.32
CA SER A 311 -8.42 -16.41 -1.77
C SER A 311 -8.41 -17.54 -0.73
N GLN A 312 -9.44 -17.62 0.10
CA GLN A 312 -9.58 -18.68 1.12
C GLN A 312 -9.89 -20.05 0.51
N LYS A 313 -10.60 -20.09 -0.63
CA LYS A 313 -11.00 -21.34 -1.29
C LYS A 313 -9.97 -21.83 -2.30
N GLU A 314 -9.49 -20.95 -3.16
CA GLU A 314 -8.69 -21.26 -4.34
C GLU A 314 -7.22 -20.78 -4.20
N GLY A 315 -6.92 -20.04 -3.13
CA GLY A 315 -5.61 -19.44 -2.87
C GLY A 315 -5.46 -18.01 -3.39
N GLN A 316 -4.48 -17.30 -2.86
CA GLN A 316 -4.26 -15.86 -3.15
C GLN A 316 -3.90 -15.63 -4.62
N LYS A 317 -3.07 -16.49 -5.23
CA LYS A 317 -2.70 -16.43 -6.65
C LYS A 317 -3.94 -16.49 -7.56
N ALA A 318 -4.81 -17.48 -7.35
CA ALA A 318 -6.01 -17.68 -8.17
C ALA A 318 -6.96 -16.49 -8.05
N SER A 319 -7.16 -15.98 -6.83
CA SER A 319 -7.99 -14.81 -6.57
C SER A 319 -7.45 -13.56 -7.28
N LEU A 320 -6.15 -13.27 -7.14
CA LEU A 320 -5.52 -12.12 -7.79
C LEU A 320 -5.67 -12.20 -9.31
N MET A 321 -5.34 -13.35 -9.92
CA MET A 321 -5.45 -13.54 -11.36
C MET A 321 -6.89 -13.38 -11.85
N LYS A 322 -7.88 -13.97 -11.14
CA LYS A 322 -9.29 -13.90 -11.50
C LYS A 322 -9.81 -12.46 -11.53
N TYR A 323 -9.59 -11.70 -10.47
CA TYR A 323 -10.16 -10.35 -10.37
C TYR A 323 -9.37 -9.30 -11.16
N VAL A 324 -8.06 -9.46 -11.36
CA VAL A 324 -7.31 -8.66 -12.32
C VAL A 324 -7.78 -8.93 -13.75
N SER A 325 -8.13 -10.18 -14.11
CA SER A 325 -8.73 -10.51 -15.41
C SER A 325 -10.11 -9.87 -15.57
N VAL A 326 -10.94 -9.86 -14.53
CA VAL A 326 -12.24 -9.14 -14.54
C VAL A 326 -12.03 -7.65 -14.79
N ALA A 327 -11.10 -7.02 -14.08
CA ALA A 327 -10.78 -5.62 -14.29
C ALA A 327 -10.33 -5.35 -15.75
N PHE A 328 -9.43 -6.18 -16.27
CA PHE A 328 -8.91 -6.09 -17.63
C PHE A 328 -10.04 -6.16 -18.67
N ILE A 329 -10.92 -7.16 -18.57
CA ILE A 329 -12.05 -7.34 -19.50
C ILE A 329 -13.03 -6.17 -19.41
N CYS A 330 -13.37 -5.72 -18.22
CA CYS A 330 -14.25 -4.58 -18.03
C CYS A 330 -13.67 -3.30 -18.63
N TYR A 331 -12.35 -3.10 -18.51
CA TYR A 331 -11.69 -1.92 -19.06
C TYR A 331 -11.56 -1.96 -20.60
N ILE A 332 -11.62 -3.14 -21.22
CA ILE A 332 -11.86 -3.22 -22.68
C ILE A 332 -13.23 -2.59 -23.01
N GLY A 333 -14.27 -2.88 -22.23
CA GLY A 333 -15.59 -2.26 -22.40
C GLY A 333 -15.55 -0.74 -22.20
N VAL A 334 -14.87 -0.26 -21.14
CA VAL A 334 -14.67 1.19 -20.90
C VAL A 334 -13.91 1.83 -22.06
N LEU A 335 -12.85 1.19 -22.58
CA LEU A 335 -12.08 1.66 -23.72
C LEU A 335 -12.96 1.84 -24.95
N VAL A 336 -13.76 0.84 -25.29
CA VAL A 336 -14.69 0.90 -26.43
C VAL A 336 -15.69 2.06 -26.26
N LEU A 337 -16.24 2.22 -25.07
CA LEU A 337 -17.18 3.31 -24.79
C LEU A 337 -16.51 4.68 -24.90
N LEU A 338 -15.28 4.84 -24.37
CA LEU A 338 -14.54 6.11 -24.53
C LEU A 338 -14.16 6.40 -25.98
N MET A 339 -13.90 5.39 -26.81
CA MET A 339 -13.67 5.57 -28.25
C MET A 339 -14.95 5.97 -29.01
N LEU A 340 -16.11 5.64 -28.50
CA LEU A 340 -17.42 6.05 -29.06
C LEU A 340 -17.88 7.41 -28.55
N TRP A 341 -17.26 7.92 -27.48
CA TRP A 341 -17.62 9.20 -26.87
C TRP A 341 -17.70 10.34 -27.91
N GLY A 342 -18.78 11.10 -27.86
CA GLY A 342 -18.97 12.30 -28.69
C GLY A 342 -19.21 12.04 -30.18
N ARG A 343 -19.32 10.76 -30.63
CA ARG A 343 -19.63 10.45 -32.04
C ARG A 343 -21.09 10.68 -32.40
N SER A 344 -21.97 10.67 -31.41
CA SER A 344 -23.38 11.06 -31.53
C SER A 344 -23.90 11.47 -30.14
N ASP A 345 -25.04 12.15 -30.11
CA ASP A 345 -25.70 12.59 -28.86
C ASP A 345 -26.08 11.40 -27.95
N ALA A 346 -26.24 10.21 -28.52
CA ALA A 346 -26.52 8.98 -27.78
C ALA A 346 -25.30 8.48 -27.00
N PHE A 347 -24.07 8.86 -27.39
CA PHE A 347 -22.81 8.42 -26.77
C PHE A 347 -22.26 9.47 -25.81
N THR A 348 -23.09 9.90 -24.87
CA THR A 348 -22.73 10.88 -23.84
C THR A 348 -23.01 10.32 -22.44
N LEU A 349 -22.08 10.56 -21.50
CA LEU A 349 -22.24 10.19 -20.10
C LEU A 349 -23.07 11.27 -19.39
N SER A 350 -24.27 10.91 -18.96
CA SER A 350 -25.19 11.81 -18.27
C SER A 350 -25.77 11.13 -17.04
N ILE A 351 -25.51 11.70 -15.87
CA ILE A 351 -26.08 11.21 -14.58
C ILE A 351 -27.08 12.24 -14.04
N MET A 352 -26.73 13.53 -14.08
CA MET A 352 -27.62 14.63 -13.71
C MET A 352 -27.76 15.60 -14.89
N GLY A 353 -28.97 15.72 -15.41
CA GLY A 353 -29.34 16.74 -16.37
C GLY A 353 -30.03 17.94 -15.71
N ASN A 354 -30.32 18.98 -16.50
CA ASN A 354 -31.00 20.22 -16.03
C ASN A 354 -32.35 19.99 -15.34
N ASN A 355 -33.01 18.85 -15.59
CA ASN A 355 -34.32 18.48 -15.04
C ASN A 355 -34.25 17.28 -14.07
N GLY A 356 -33.09 16.94 -13.50
CA GLY A 356 -32.88 15.80 -12.59
C GLY A 356 -32.12 14.64 -13.22
N LEU A 357 -32.34 13.43 -12.74
CA LEU A 357 -31.68 12.22 -13.22
C LEU A 357 -32.00 11.97 -14.71
N SER A 358 -30.97 12.01 -15.55
CA SER A 358 -31.05 11.70 -16.97
C SER A 358 -30.03 10.63 -17.31
N ILE A 359 -30.47 9.36 -17.30
CA ILE A 359 -29.60 8.20 -17.55
C ILE A 359 -29.96 7.60 -18.91
N ASN A 360 -29.00 7.56 -19.83
CA ASN A 360 -29.10 6.89 -21.11
C ASN A 360 -28.45 5.49 -21.10
N LEU A 361 -28.66 4.70 -22.15
CA LEU A 361 -28.07 3.35 -22.27
C LEU A 361 -26.54 3.38 -22.21
N TYR A 362 -25.90 4.38 -22.79
CA TYR A 362 -24.44 4.57 -22.74
C TYR A 362 -23.96 4.73 -21.28
N THR A 363 -24.66 5.54 -20.49
CA THR A 363 -24.34 5.75 -19.07
C THR A 363 -24.49 4.45 -18.28
N ILE A 364 -25.55 3.68 -18.53
CA ILE A 364 -25.74 2.37 -17.86
C ILE A 364 -24.59 1.43 -18.17
N LEU A 365 -24.21 1.32 -19.44
CA LEU A 365 -23.11 0.46 -19.86
C LEU A 365 -21.78 0.94 -19.29
N PHE A 366 -21.53 2.26 -19.29
CA PHE A 366 -20.32 2.84 -18.72
C PHE A 366 -20.23 2.57 -17.22
N ILE A 367 -21.30 2.80 -16.46
CA ILE A 367 -21.37 2.53 -15.03
C ILE A 367 -21.16 1.03 -14.74
N ALA A 368 -21.73 0.14 -15.55
CA ALA A 368 -21.56 -1.29 -15.37
C ALA A 368 -20.11 -1.72 -15.58
N PHE A 369 -19.50 -1.39 -16.72
CA PHE A 369 -18.12 -1.76 -17.01
C PHE A 369 -17.13 -1.04 -16.08
N PHE A 370 -17.29 0.26 -15.88
CA PHE A 370 -16.44 1.02 -14.98
C PHE A 370 -16.58 0.55 -13.54
N GLY A 371 -17.80 0.39 -13.02
CA GLY A 371 -18.04 0.02 -11.63
C GLY A 371 -17.52 -1.37 -11.29
N ILE A 372 -17.80 -2.38 -12.14
CA ILE A 372 -17.27 -3.74 -11.96
C ILE A 372 -15.73 -3.73 -12.09
N GLY A 373 -15.20 -3.06 -13.10
CA GLY A 373 -13.75 -2.94 -13.30
C GLY A 373 -13.08 -2.24 -12.14
N TYR A 374 -13.61 -1.09 -11.70
CA TYR A 374 -13.12 -0.34 -10.55
C TYR A 374 -13.14 -1.18 -9.28
N GLY A 375 -14.26 -1.83 -8.98
CA GLY A 375 -14.39 -2.69 -7.81
C GLY A 375 -13.35 -3.81 -7.80
N ALA A 376 -13.16 -4.47 -8.94
CA ALA A 376 -12.22 -5.56 -9.09
C ALA A 376 -10.76 -5.10 -8.90
N TYR A 377 -10.30 -4.05 -9.59
CA TYR A 377 -8.91 -3.62 -9.45
C TYR A 377 -8.61 -2.96 -8.11
N TYR A 378 -9.56 -2.23 -7.54
CA TYR A 378 -9.37 -1.61 -6.23
C TYR A 378 -9.22 -2.66 -5.14
N ALA A 379 -10.03 -3.73 -5.19
CA ALA A 379 -9.92 -4.84 -4.25
C ALA A 379 -8.63 -5.67 -4.43
N THR A 380 -8.01 -5.67 -5.61
CA THR A 380 -6.77 -6.40 -5.88
C THR A 380 -5.49 -5.60 -5.65
N ALA A 381 -5.59 -4.28 -5.49
CA ALA A 381 -4.41 -3.41 -5.38
C ALA A 381 -3.47 -3.78 -4.23
N ASP A 382 -4.02 -4.14 -3.08
CA ASP A 382 -3.26 -4.49 -1.88
C ASP A 382 -3.14 -6.02 -1.64
N MET A 383 -3.71 -6.85 -2.53
CA MET A 383 -3.60 -8.31 -2.41
C MET A 383 -2.16 -8.85 -2.45
N PRO A 384 -1.19 -8.24 -3.16
CA PRO A 384 0.20 -8.68 -3.11
C PRO A 384 0.85 -8.53 -1.72
N ILE A 385 0.37 -7.64 -0.86
CA ILE A 385 0.98 -7.36 0.46
C ILE A 385 1.03 -8.61 1.35
N PRO A 386 -0.06 -9.34 1.62
CA PRO A 386 0.02 -10.57 2.41
C PRO A 386 0.81 -11.70 1.71
N MET A 387 0.93 -11.67 0.37
CA MET A 387 1.74 -12.66 -0.36
C MET A 387 3.25 -12.47 -0.15
N VAL A 388 3.70 -11.28 0.32
CA VAL A 388 5.10 -11.07 0.72
C VAL A 388 5.48 -11.99 1.88
N ALA A 389 4.54 -12.28 2.79
CA ALA A 389 4.78 -13.22 3.88
C ALA A 389 5.00 -14.66 3.37
N ASP A 390 4.28 -15.07 2.30
CA ASP A 390 4.51 -16.37 1.66
C ASP A 390 5.92 -16.45 1.06
N CYS A 391 6.39 -15.36 0.43
CA CYS A 391 7.76 -15.28 -0.11
C CYS A 391 8.83 -15.31 0.99
N SER A 392 8.56 -14.73 2.17
CA SER A 392 9.45 -14.80 3.33
C SER A 392 9.52 -16.22 3.91
N ASP A 393 8.39 -16.92 4.01
CA ASP A 393 8.35 -18.32 4.44
C ASP A 393 9.09 -19.23 3.44
N TYR A 394 8.96 -18.95 2.14
CA TYR A 394 9.70 -19.65 1.09
C TYR A 394 11.21 -19.40 1.20
N GLU A 395 11.65 -18.18 1.50
CA GLU A 395 13.07 -17.90 1.71
C GLU A 395 13.62 -18.67 2.90
N THR A 396 12.87 -18.72 4.01
CA THR A 396 13.23 -19.53 5.17
C THR A 396 13.32 -21.02 4.81
N TYR A 397 12.40 -21.53 4.01
CA TYR A 397 12.41 -22.92 3.52
C TYR A 397 13.66 -23.20 2.64
N ARG A 398 14.00 -22.26 1.74
CA ARG A 398 15.08 -22.41 0.76
C ARG A 398 16.48 -22.25 1.38
N SER A 399 16.67 -21.23 2.19
CA SER A 399 18.01 -20.82 2.69
C SER A 399 18.18 -20.91 4.21
N GLY A 400 17.10 -21.17 4.95
CA GLY A 400 17.12 -21.07 6.41
C GLY A 400 17.05 -19.64 6.95
N ASN A 401 17.21 -18.62 6.09
CA ASN A 401 17.23 -17.22 6.51
C ASN A 401 15.82 -16.67 6.71
N TYR A 402 15.53 -16.19 7.90
CA TYR A 402 14.28 -15.50 8.22
C TYR A 402 14.47 -13.98 8.13
N ILE A 403 14.09 -13.40 6.99
CA ILE A 403 14.33 -11.98 6.64
C ILE A 403 13.05 -11.24 6.21
N PRO A 404 11.99 -11.26 7.02
CA PRO A 404 10.72 -10.63 6.65
C PRO A 404 10.83 -9.10 6.50
N GLY A 405 11.73 -8.46 7.24
CA GLY A 405 11.97 -7.03 7.18
C GLY A 405 12.41 -6.59 5.79
N ILE A 406 13.46 -7.23 5.27
CA ILE A 406 13.97 -6.90 3.93
C ILE A 406 12.96 -7.25 2.83
N MET A 407 12.23 -8.37 2.95
CA MET A 407 11.20 -8.75 1.99
C MET A 407 10.08 -7.71 1.93
N GLY A 408 9.60 -7.26 3.09
CA GLY A 408 8.57 -6.23 3.18
C GLY A 408 9.03 -4.87 2.66
N THR A 409 10.25 -4.44 3.01
CA THR A 409 10.79 -3.13 2.59
C THR A 409 11.13 -3.09 1.11
N LEU A 410 11.60 -4.18 0.52
CA LEU A 410 11.84 -4.25 -0.92
C LEU A 410 10.54 -4.21 -1.73
N PHE A 411 9.50 -4.89 -1.26
CA PHE A 411 8.19 -4.74 -1.86
C PHE A 411 7.69 -3.28 -1.74
N SER A 412 7.91 -2.65 -0.58
CA SER A 412 7.60 -1.24 -0.34
C SER A 412 8.33 -0.30 -1.30
N LEU A 413 9.62 -0.55 -1.52
CA LEU A 413 10.45 0.21 -2.46
C LEU A 413 9.82 0.22 -3.86
N VAL A 414 9.46 -0.97 -4.38
CA VAL A 414 8.81 -1.08 -5.69
C VAL A 414 7.48 -0.33 -5.73
N ASP A 415 6.64 -0.50 -4.71
CA ASP A 415 5.36 0.19 -4.57
C ASP A 415 5.49 1.72 -4.62
N LYS A 416 6.48 2.26 -3.90
CA LYS A 416 6.78 3.70 -3.86
C LYS A 416 7.34 4.24 -5.17
N LEU A 417 8.29 3.51 -5.78
CA LEU A 417 8.87 3.87 -7.07
C LEU A 417 7.78 3.93 -8.15
N VAL A 418 6.94 2.92 -8.22
CA VAL A 418 5.86 2.84 -9.21
C VAL A 418 4.81 3.92 -8.97
N SER A 419 4.45 4.19 -7.71
CA SER A 419 3.52 5.29 -7.39
C SER A 419 4.07 6.65 -7.77
N SER A 420 5.37 6.89 -7.62
CA SER A 420 6.00 8.16 -8.04
C SER A 420 6.12 8.26 -9.57
N LEU A 421 6.38 7.15 -10.25
CA LEU A 421 6.42 7.10 -11.72
C LEU A 421 5.07 7.44 -12.34
N SER A 422 3.95 7.17 -11.68
CA SER A 422 2.62 7.49 -12.20
C SER A 422 2.46 8.98 -12.53
N ALA A 423 2.93 9.86 -11.63
CA ALA A 423 2.89 11.31 -11.86
C ALA A 423 3.77 11.74 -13.07
N THR A 424 4.94 11.13 -13.21
CA THR A 424 5.85 11.38 -14.34
C THR A 424 5.23 10.92 -15.65
N VAL A 425 4.62 9.73 -15.67
CA VAL A 425 3.94 9.19 -16.86
C VAL A 425 2.79 10.11 -17.28
N VAL A 426 1.99 10.59 -16.32
CA VAL A 426 0.92 11.55 -16.60
C VAL A 426 1.48 12.86 -17.15
N GLY A 427 2.53 13.41 -16.55
CA GLY A 427 3.17 14.65 -17.02
C GLY A 427 3.72 14.53 -18.43
N ILE A 428 4.42 13.42 -18.74
CA ILE A 428 4.94 13.15 -20.08
C ILE A 428 3.78 13.03 -21.08
N ALA A 429 2.73 12.29 -20.76
CA ALA A 429 1.58 12.12 -21.65
C ALA A 429 0.88 13.44 -21.96
N VAL A 430 0.74 14.32 -20.96
CA VAL A 430 0.17 15.67 -21.12
C VAL A 430 1.07 16.56 -21.99
N SER A 431 2.39 16.47 -21.86
CA SER A 431 3.32 17.27 -22.68
C SER A 431 3.27 16.94 -24.16
N PHE A 432 2.87 15.72 -24.55
CA PHE A 432 2.72 15.34 -25.96
C PHE A 432 1.63 16.12 -26.72
N ILE A 433 0.67 16.69 -26.01
CA ILE A 433 -0.38 17.53 -26.60
C ILE A 433 -0.07 19.03 -26.49
N GLY A 434 1.18 19.38 -26.16
CA GLY A 434 1.67 20.77 -26.15
C GLY A 434 1.23 21.58 -24.92
N LEU A 435 0.74 20.94 -23.86
CA LEU A 435 0.39 21.63 -22.62
C LEU A 435 1.64 21.82 -21.75
N GLU A 436 1.89 23.05 -21.31
CA GLU A 436 3.01 23.41 -20.44
C GLU A 436 2.72 23.17 -18.95
N SER A 437 1.46 22.98 -18.58
CA SER A 437 1.00 22.71 -17.22
C SER A 437 0.01 21.56 -17.18
N LEU A 438 -0.12 20.92 -16.01
CA LEU A 438 -1.11 19.86 -15.82
C LEU A 438 -2.52 20.45 -15.86
N PRO A 439 -3.43 19.90 -16.68
CA PRO A 439 -4.80 20.38 -16.79
C PRO A 439 -5.58 20.28 -15.48
N THR A 440 -6.37 21.30 -15.22
CA THR A 440 -7.37 21.36 -14.15
C THR A 440 -8.77 21.00 -14.67
N GLN A 441 -9.73 20.86 -13.79
CA GLN A 441 -11.09 20.46 -14.14
C GLN A 441 -11.88 21.48 -15.00
N TYR A 442 -11.44 22.74 -15.03
CA TYR A 442 -12.09 23.83 -15.76
C TYR A 442 -11.32 24.27 -17.00
N ASP A 443 -10.22 23.60 -17.31
CA ASP A 443 -9.47 23.91 -18.52
C ASP A 443 -10.22 23.43 -19.77
N LEU A 444 -10.05 24.17 -20.86
CA LEU A 444 -10.70 23.86 -22.12
C LEU A 444 -10.10 22.60 -22.75
N TYR A 445 -10.92 21.91 -23.52
CA TYR A 445 -10.49 20.78 -24.32
C TYR A 445 -9.38 21.17 -25.30
N THR A 446 -8.29 20.44 -25.28
CA THR A 446 -7.18 20.57 -26.23
C THR A 446 -7.20 19.42 -27.24
N PRO A 447 -6.96 19.68 -28.55
CA PRO A 447 -6.87 18.61 -29.55
C PRO A 447 -5.86 17.52 -29.15
N GLY A 448 -6.27 16.26 -29.25
CA GLY A 448 -5.47 15.12 -28.82
C GLY A 448 -5.68 14.66 -27.37
N MET A 449 -6.34 15.44 -26.53
CA MET A 449 -6.60 15.10 -25.12
C MET A 449 -7.39 13.79 -24.98
N ASN A 450 -8.31 13.47 -25.89
CA ASN A 450 -9.03 12.19 -25.89
C ASN A 450 -8.06 10.99 -25.89
N TRP A 451 -7.03 11.05 -26.74
CA TRP A 451 -6.05 9.97 -26.82
C TRP A 451 -5.20 9.88 -25.56
N VAL A 452 -4.81 11.02 -24.99
CA VAL A 452 -4.07 11.06 -23.73
C VAL A 452 -4.91 10.44 -22.61
N VAL A 453 -6.20 10.80 -22.50
CA VAL A 453 -7.12 10.21 -21.52
C VAL A 453 -7.29 8.72 -21.74
N ILE A 454 -7.51 8.26 -22.97
CA ILE A 454 -7.66 6.84 -23.30
C ILE A 454 -6.38 6.07 -22.93
N VAL A 455 -5.22 6.59 -23.25
CA VAL A 455 -3.94 5.95 -22.92
C VAL A 455 -3.75 5.86 -21.40
N LEU A 456 -3.95 6.95 -20.68
CA LEU A 456 -3.73 7.01 -19.24
C LEU A 456 -4.80 6.26 -18.45
N PHE A 457 -6.07 6.39 -18.81
CA PHE A 457 -7.16 5.82 -18.05
C PHE A 457 -7.44 4.34 -18.38
N CYS A 458 -7.17 3.90 -19.62
CA CYS A 458 -7.43 2.53 -20.06
C CYS A 458 -6.17 1.76 -20.43
N ILE A 459 -5.37 2.23 -21.40
CA ILE A 459 -4.30 1.41 -22.00
C ILE A 459 -3.20 1.11 -21.00
N ILE A 460 -2.67 2.10 -20.28
CA ILE A 460 -1.60 1.88 -19.30
C ILE A 460 -2.04 0.96 -18.16
N PRO A 461 -3.21 1.14 -17.52
CA PRO A 461 -3.73 0.18 -16.55
C PRO A 461 -3.87 -1.24 -17.11
N MET A 462 -4.38 -1.38 -18.34
CA MET A 462 -4.51 -2.70 -18.99
C MET A 462 -3.16 -3.37 -19.24
N VAL A 463 -2.16 -2.62 -19.69
CA VAL A 463 -0.78 -3.13 -19.87
C VAL A 463 -0.19 -3.56 -18.53
N ALA A 464 -0.41 -2.77 -17.48
CA ALA A 464 0.05 -3.08 -16.13
C ALA A 464 -0.62 -4.36 -15.56
N TRP A 465 -1.93 -4.53 -15.78
CA TRP A 465 -2.63 -5.78 -15.42
C TRP A 465 -2.18 -6.97 -16.27
N ALA A 466 -1.91 -6.79 -17.56
CA ALA A 466 -1.35 -7.85 -18.40
C ALA A 466 0.02 -8.31 -17.88
N ALA A 467 0.89 -7.38 -17.48
CA ALA A 467 2.17 -7.69 -16.84
C ALA A 467 1.97 -8.46 -15.51
N THR A 468 0.99 -8.04 -14.70
CA THR A 468 0.60 -8.77 -13.47
C THR A 468 0.19 -10.21 -13.78
N LEU A 469 -0.69 -10.42 -14.76
CA LEU A 469 -1.18 -11.76 -15.13
C LEU A 469 -0.06 -12.65 -15.66
N ILE A 470 0.85 -12.10 -16.47
CA ILE A 470 2.02 -12.81 -17.00
C ILE A 470 2.96 -13.21 -15.85
N ALA A 471 3.27 -12.29 -14.95
CA ALA A 471 4.11 -12.56 -13.80
C ALA A 471 3.51 -13.65 -12.90
N MET A 472 2.20 -13.57 -12.61
CA MET A 472 1.51 -14.51 -11.74
C MET A 472 1.35 -15.90 -12.34
N LYS A 473 1.35 -16.07 -13.66
CA LYS A 473 1.37 -17.43 -14.28
C LYS A 473 2.55 -18.25 -13.76
N GLY A 474 3.71 -17.65 -13.64
CA GLY A 474 4.91 -18.35 -13.15
C GLY A 474 5.13 -18.26 -11.63
N TYR A 475 4.22 -17.69 -10.85
CA TYR A 475 4.29 -17.68 -9.39
C TYR A 475 3.98 -19.08 -8.85
N THR A 476 4.90 -19.66 -8.07
CA THR A 476 4.87 -21.08 -7.68
C THR A 476 4.28 -21.35 -6.29
N LEU A 477 4.13 -20.31 -5.46
CA LEU A 477 3.63 -20.46 -4.09
C LEU A 477 2.10 -20.63 -4.09
N THR A 478 1.66 -21.83 -4.44
CA THR A 478 0.25 -22.24 -4.38
C THR A 478 -0.08 -22.87 -3.03
N GLY A 479 -1.38 -23.13 -2.78
CA GLY A 479 -1.82 -23.70 -1.50
C GLY A 479 -1.13 -25.00 -1.11
N GLU A 480 -0.87 -25.93 -2.06
CA GLU A 480 -0.16 -27.19 -1.81
C GLU A 480 1.32 -26.95 -1.50
N LYS A 481 2.00 -26.11 -2.30
CA LYS A 481 3.41 -25.78 -2.06
C LYS A 481 3.60 -25.02 -0.74
N MET A 482 2.67 -24.16 -0.37
CA MET A 482 2.72 -23.47 0.90
C MET A 482 2.51 -24.40 2.09
N LYS A 483 1.67 -25.45 1.97
CA LYS A 483 1.55 -26.48 3.00
C LYS A 483 2.87 -27.22 3.22
N GLU A 484 3.54 -27.61 2.14
CA GLU A 484 4.86 -28.25 2.22
C GLU A 484 5.87 -27.33 2.91
N ILE A 485 5.99 -26.07 2.48
CA ILE A 485 6.90 -25.07 3.04
C ILE A 485 6.66 -24.91 4.55
N GLN A 486 5.40 -24.80 4.95
CA GLN A 486 5.04 -24.62 6.34
C GLN A 486 5.34 -25.84 7.20
N ALA A 487 5.05 -27.04 6.70
CA ALA A 487 5.31 -28.30 7.38
C ALA A 487 6.83 -28.52 7.56
N VAL A 488 7.61 -28.31 6.50
CA VAL A 488 9.08 -28.45 6.55
C VAL A 488 9.69 -27.41 7.50
N ASN A 489 9.28 -26.16 7.40
CA ASN A 489 9.78 -25.10 8.28
C ASN A 489 9.42 -25.37 9.76
N ALA A 490 8.24 -25.94 10.02
CA ALA A 490 7.82 -26.32 11.36
C ALA A 490 8.69 -27.43 11.93
N CYS A 491 8.88 -28.54 11.18
CA CYS A 491 9.71 -29.66 11.57
C CYS A 491 11.16 -29.23 11.85
N ARG A 492 11.73 -28.41 10.97
CA ARG A 492 13.10 -27.87 11.16
C ARG A 492 13.19 -26.99 12.39
N ARG A 493 12.18 -26.16 12.66
CA ARG A 493 12.12 -25.28 13.85
C ARG A 493 12.12 -26.09 15.12
N ASP A 494 11.26 -27.10 15.19
CA ASP A 494 11.14 -27.95 16.36
C ASP A 494 12.41 -28.76 16.60
N ALA A 495 13.07 -29.26 15.55
CA ALA A 495 14.34 -29.95 15.66
C ALA A 495 15.47 -29.03 16.14
N VAL A 496 15.57 -27.82 15.65
CA VAL A 496 16.56 -26.83 16.10
C VAL A 496 16.30 -26.41 17.54
N ALA A 497 15.02 -26.24 17.94
CA ALA A 497 14.64 -25.97 19.32
C ALA A 497 15.05 -27.12 20.27
N ASN A 498 15.10 -28.37 19.76
CA ASN A 498 15.55 -29.55 20.47
C ASN A 498 17.08 -29.80 20.38
N GLY A 499 17.86 -28.83 19.91
CA GLY A 499 19.32 -28.85 19.92
C GLY A 499 19.98 -29.34 18.63
N MET A 500 19.24 -29.61 17.54
CA MET A 500 19.81 -29.93 16.23
C MET A 500 20.40 -28.68 15.58
N LYS A 501 21.52 -28.82 14.87
CA LYS A 501 22.09 -27.71 14.09
C LYS A 501 21.19 -27.40 12.88
N LEU A 502 21.07 -26.11 12.53
CA LEU A 502 20.25 -25.67 11.42
C LEU A 502 20.65 -26.32 10.09
N GLU A 503 21.96 -26.42 9.81
CA GLU A 503 22.49 -27.06 8.59
C GLU A 503 22.08 -28.53 8.48
N GLU A 504 22.12 -29.25 9.60
CA GLU A 504 21.66 -30.65 9.67
C GLU A 504 20.17 -30.77 9.43
N ALA A 505 19.36 -29.91 10.05
CA ALA A 505 17.91 -29.86 9.84
C ALA A 505 17.55 -29.51 8.38
N MET A 506 18.30 -28.59 7.76
CA MET A 506 18.13 -28.21 6.35
C MET A 506 18.43 -29.34 5.38
N THR A 507 19.45 -30.13 5.68
CA THR A 507 19.85 -31.30 4.86
C THR A 507 18.89 -32.45 5.03
N LYS A 508 18.39 -32.69 6.25
CA LYS A 508 17.56 -33.85 6.59
C LYS A 508 16.13 -33.75 6.07
N TRP A 509 15.53 -32.56 6.08
CA TRP A 509 14.14 -32.36 5.67
C TRP A 509 14.04 -31.31 4.57
N GLN A 510 13.97 -31.76 3.32
CA GLN A 510 13.90 -30.91 2.13
C GLN A 510 12.53 -30.92 1.46
N SER A 511 11.71 -31.95 1.74
CA SER A 511 10.40 -32.13 1.14
C SER A 511 9.41 -32.79 2.11
N MET A 512 8.13 -32.75 1.78
CA MET A 512 7.06 -33.37 2.58
C MET A 512 7.30 -34.85 2.86
N ASP A 513 7.83 -35.59 1.88
CA ASP A 513 8.06 -37.03 1.99
C ASP A 513 9.11 -37.43 3.04
N GLN A 514 10.01 -36.52 3.36
CA GLN A 514 11.07 -36.74 4.33
C GLN A 514 10.66 -36.41 5.78
N LEU A 515 9.47 -35.81 5.95
CA LEU A 515 9.00 -35.38 7.26
C LEU A 515 8.51 -36.60 8.10
N PRO A 516 8.58 -36.51 9.43
CA PRO A 516 7.84 -37.40 10.32
C PRO A 516 6.33 -37.35 10.04
N ALA A 517 5.64 -38.46 10.32
CA ALA A 517 4.20 -38.61 10.01
C ALA A 517 3.31 -37.50 10.64
N GLU A 518 3.72 -36.99 11.79
CA GLU A 518 3.03 -35.91 12.50
C GLU A 518 3.01 -34.56 11.78
N TYR A 519 3.93 -34.32 10.84
CA TYR A 519 4.02 -33.10 10.03
C TYR A 519 3.42 -33.24 8.62
N ARG A 520 2.99 -34.46 8.21
CA ARG A 520 2.46 -34.72 6.86
C ARG A 520 0.96 -34.49 6.70
N SER A 521 0.24 -34.07 7.76
CA SER A 521 -1.23 -33.93 7.79
C SER A 521 -1.73 -32.60 7.21
#